data_a8a71c3fd9b460fca2d52cd3299c1899
#
_entry.id   a8a71c3fd9b460fca2d52cd3299c1899
#
_cell.length_a   1.000
_cell.length_b   1.000
_cell.length_c   1.000
_cell.angle_alpha   90.00
_cell.angle_beta   90.00
_cell.angle_gamma   90.00
#
_symmetry.space_group_name_H-M   'P 1'
#
loop_
_entity.id
_entity.type
_entity.pdbx_description
1 polymer ?
#
loop_
_entity_poly.entity_id
_entity_poly.type
_entity_poly.pdbx_seq_one_letter_code
_entity_poly.pdbx_strand_id
1 'polypeptide(L)'
;MTKQKKDQRAADGAGEGSGSQQLLLTIDVEDWFHVENFRQIIHPSSWPSFESRVERNTYRLLEMFSEIQMPVSVNYERSFDFHNNYTLSYPRSPLPGVKATFFILGWVAERMPRLVREIHSLGHEVASHGFNHELAVQCRLEDVKSDIIDSKKLLEDIIGGPVYGYRAPSFSINENILRLIEETGFMYDSSYNTFSANSRYGKVDLSGSENVGVAKKISSGFYELPISNIQWAGLVLPAGGGGYFRLYPLCLFALGVRMMLRKNSAYVFYLHPWEIDYGQPRVREASKLSRFRHYVNIDKTMGKFSAFIKRFENYRFPTCRQYIDGL
;
A
#
# COMPACT_ATOMS: atom_id res chain seq x y z
N MET A 1 47.65 9.87 27.46
CA MET A 1 46.17 10.05 27.58
C MET A 1 45.61 10.47 26.24
N THR A 2 45.52 9.63 25.21
CA THR A 2 44.91 10.01 23.90
C THR A 2 44.64 8.83 22.99
N LYS A 3 44.13 7.68 23.50
CA LYS A 3 43.63 6.58 22.65
C LYS A 3 42.29 5.99 23.07
N GLN A 4 41.74 6.34 24.23
CA GLN A 4 40.45 5.83 24.73
C GLN A 4 39.23 6.69 24.43
N LYS A 5 39.39 7.87 23.81
CA LYS A 5 38.26 8.77 23.46
C LYS A 5 37.77 8.68 22.00
N LYS A 6 38.39 7.82 21.16
CA LYS A 6 37.97 7.64 19.76
C LYS A 6 37.06 6.45 19.53
N ASP A 7 37.05 5.46 20.42
CA ASP A 7 36.23 4.27 20.25
C ASP A 7 34.82 4.37 20.89
N GLN A 8 34.58 5.40 21.70
CA GLN A 8 33.26 5.66 22.29
C GLN A 8 32.29 6.46 21.39
N ARG A 9 32.76 7.07 20.30
CA ARG A 9 31.89 7.78 19.35
C ARG A 9 31.35 6.94 18.17
N ALA A 10 31.78 5.71 18.05
CA ALA A 10 31.31 4.77 17.03
C ALA A 10 30.18 3.84 17.53
N ALA A 11 29.95 3.78 18.86
CA ALA A 11 28.95 2.91 19.49
C ALA A 11 27.61 3.62 19.77
N ASP A 12 27.58 4.95 19.78
CA ASP A 12 26.37 5.74 20.14
C ASP A 12 25.46 6.08 18.93
N GLY A 13 25.69 5.45 17.77
CA GLY A 13 24.93 5.70 16.54
C GLY A 13 23.98 4.58 16.09
N ALA A 14 23.89 3.49 16.82
CA ALA A 14 23.11 2.32 16.40
C ALA A 14 22.31 1.77 17.60
N GLY A 15 21.13 2.32 17.90
CA GLY A 15 20.32 1.65 18.90
C GLY A 15 19.15 2.36 19.53
N GLU A 16 18.71 3.53 19.07
CA GLU A 16 17.47 4.10 19.57
C GLU A 16 16.60 4.60 18.41
N GLY A 17 15.55 3.84 18.02
CA GLY A 17 14.54 4.32 17.08
C GLY A 17 13.93 3.34 16.09
N SER A 18 14.45 2.11 15.90
CA SER A 18 13.88 1.22 14.89
C SER A 18 12.48 0.66 15.26
N GLY A 19 12.18 0.52 16.54
CA GLY A 19 10.89 -0.01 17.01
C GLY A 19 9.70 0.93 16.88
N SER A 20 9.93 2.24 16.66
CA SER A 20 8.88 3.24 16.47
C SER A 20 8.57 3.53 15.00
N GLN A 21 9.45 3.18 14.07
CA GLN A 21 9.31 3.49 12.64
C GLN A 21 8.46 2.44 11.93
N GLN A 22 7.57 2.89 11.03
CA GLN A 22 6.52 2.05 10.44
C GLN A 22 6.52 2.14 8.92
N LEU A 23 6.44 0.99 8.25
CA LEU A 23 6.22 0.89 6.80
C LEU A 23 4.78 0.41 6.55
N LEU A 24 3.98 1.27 5.95
CA LEU A 24 2.63 0.96 5.52
C LEU A 24 2.70 0.43 4.09
N LEU A 25 2.58 -0.88 3.95
CA LEU A 25 2.52 -1.51 2.64
C LEU A 25 1.08 -1.48 2.15
N THR A 26 0.87 -0.94 0.96
CA THR A 26 -0.45 -0.89 0.34
C THR A 26 -0.43 -1.58 -1.02
N ILE A 27 -1.48 -2.32 -1.31
CA ILE A 27 -1.64 -3.08 -2.54
C ILE A 27 -2.94 -2.63 -3.21
N ASP A 28 -2.82 -2.03 -4.40
CA ASP A 28 -3.98 -1.63 -5.19
C ASP A 28 -4.39 -2.82 -6.07
N VAL A 29 -5.48 -3.51 -5.65
CA VAL A 29 -5.90 -4.80 -6.22
C VAL A 29 -6.66 -4.59 -7.51
N GLU A 30 -5.89 -4.49 -8.58
CA GLU A 30 -6.36 -4.35 -9.96
C GLU A 30 -5.59 -5.26 -10.91
N ASP A 31 -6.16 -5.54 -12.08
CA ASP A 31 -5.53 -6.33 -13.12
C ASP A 31 -4.75 -5.46 -14.13
N TRP A 32 -3.91 -6.09 -14.94
CA TRP A 32 -3.07 -5.45 -15.95
C TRP A 32 -3.87 -4.60 -16.97
N PHE A 33 -5.13 -4.92 -17.20
CA PHE A 33 -5.99 -4.23 -18.15
C PHE A 33 -6.79 -3.06 -17.52
N HIS A 34 -6.78 -2.90 -16.20
CA HIS A 34 -7.41 -1.76 -15.52
C HIS A 34 -6.56 -0.48 -15.61
N VAL A 35 -5.25 -0.63 -15.91
CA VAL A 35 -4.30 0.47 -15.82
C VAL A 35 -4.60 1.61 -16.78
N GLU A 36 -4.55 2.83 -16.29
CA GLU A 36 -4.82 4.05 -17.05
C GLU A 36 -3.90 4.21 -18.29
N ASN A 37 -2.69 3.61 -18.27
CA ASN A 37 -1.78 3.63 -19.43
C ASN A 37 -2.36 2.98 -20.67
N PHE A 38 -3.35 2.11 -20.54
CA PHE A 38 -4.00 1.37 -21.62
C PHE A 38 -5.45 1.77 -21.86
N ARG A 39 -6.00 2.74 -21.10
CA ARG A 39 -7.42 3.14 -21.15
C ARG A 39 -7.93 3.49 -22.55
N GLN A 40 -7.07 4.11 -23.38
CA GLN A 40 -7.43 4.46 -24.76
C GLN A 40 -7.51 3.26 -25.71
N ILE A 41 -6.95 2.12 -25.32
CA ILE A 41 -6.85 0.89 -26.13
C ILE A 41 -7.77 -0.18 -25.56
N ILE A 42 -7.80 -0.29 -24.23
CA ILE A 42 -8.59 -1.26 -23.49
C ILE A 42 -9.74 -0.53 -22.82
N HIS A 43 -10.91 -0.56 -23.45
CA HIS A 43 -12.12 0.05 -22.91
C HIS A 43 -12.70 -0.83 -21.79
N PRO A 44 -13.28 -0.27 -20.70
CA PRO A 44 -13.84 -1.04 -19.59
C PRO A 44 -14.87 -2.09 -19.99
N SER A 45 -15.67 -1.84 -21.03
CA SER A 45 -16.62 -2.82 -21.54
C SER A 45 -15.97 -4.09 -22.09
N SER A 46 -14.67 -4.05 -22.39
CA SER A 46 -13.92 -5.22 -22.87
C SER A 46 -13.24 -6.02 -21.73
N TRP A 47 -13.19 -5.52 -20.51
CA TRP A 47 -12.53 -6.19 -19.39
C TRP A 47 -13.00 -7.64 -19.16
N PRO A 48 -14.31 -7.96 -19.25
CA PRO A 48 -14.78 -9.33 -19.09
C PRO A 48 -14.23 -10.34 -20.11
N SER A 49 -13.68 -9.85 -21.25
CA SER A 49 -13.09 -10.70 -22.29
C SER A 49 -11.61 -11.03 -22.07
N PHE A 50 -10.96 -10.36 -21.13
CA PHE A 50 -9.55 -10.61 -20.81
C PHE A 50 -9.39 -11.67 -19.72
N GLU A 51 -8.28 -12.43 -19.82
CA GLU A 51 -7.86 -13.32 -18.75
C GLU A 51 -7.53 -12.49 -17.51
N SER A 52 -8.31 -12.67 -16.45
CA SER A 52 -8.00 -12.07 -15.15
C SER A 52 -6.84 -12.80 -14.49
N ARG A 53 -5.87 -12.03 -14.00
CA ARG A 53 -4.63 -12.52 -13.40
C ARG A 53 -4.42 -11.95 -12.00
N VAL A 54 -5.27 -11.01 -11.57
CA VAL A 54 -5.19 -10.31 -10.28
C VAL A 54 -5.29 -11.30 -9.11
N GLU A 55 -6.19 -12.27 -9.17
CA GLU A 55 -6.37 -13.25 -8.10
C GLU A 55 -5.08 -14.03 -7.85
N ARG A 56 -4.53 -14.67 -8.88
CA ARG A 56 -3.27 -15.42 -8.79
C ARG A 56 -2.12 -14.56 -8.27
N ASN A 57 -2.00 -13.34 -8.77
CA ASN A 57 -0.90 -12.46 -8.38
C ASN A 57 -1.06 -11.94 -6.96
N THR A 58 -2.29 -11.72 -6.50
CA THR A 58 -2.57 -11.35 -5.11
C THR A 58 -2.22 -12.50 -4.16
N TYR A 59 -2.58 -13.75 -4.50
CA TYR A 59 -2.16 -14.91 -3.70
C TYR A 59 -0.65 -15.04 -3.58
N ARG A 60 0.11 -14.77 -4.64
CA ARG A 60 1.59 -14.75 -4.59
C ARG A 60 2.13 -13.69 -3.63
N LEU A 61 1.48 -12.52 -3.53
CA LEU A 61 1.84 -11.50 -2.54
C LEU A 61 1.50 -11.96 -1.12
N LEU A 62 0.34 -12.55 -0.91
CA LEU A 62 -0.08 -13.08 0.40
C LEU A 62 0.88 -14.18 0.89
N GLU A 63 1.25 -15.10 0.01
CA GLU A 63 2.23 -16.16 0.28
C GLU A 63 3.58 -15.55 0.68
N MET A 64 4.10 -14.59 -0.10
CA MET A 64 5.35 -13.89 0.23
C MET A 64 5.28 -13.18 1.59
N PHE A 65 4.18 -12.53 1.93
CA PHE A 65 4.00 -11.88 3.23
C PHE A 65 3.98 -12.89 4.39
N SER A 66 3.41 -14.07 4.17
CA SER A 66 3.38 -15.14 5.17
C SER A 66 4.75 -15.80 5.39
N GLU A 67 5.58 -15.87 4.35
CA GLU A 67 6.94 -16.45 4.42
C GLU A 67 7.97 -15.54 5.10
N ILE A 68 7.73 -14.20 5.09
CA ILE A 68 8.64 -13.26 5.73
C ILE A 68 8.37 -13.25 7.23
N GLN A 69 9.17 -14.01 7.97
CA GLN A 69 9.16 -14.02 9.43
C GLN A 69 9.81 -12.73 9.93
N MET A 70 9.08 -11.96 10.72
CA MET A 70 9.64 -10.79 11.40
C MET A 70 10.39 -11.25 12.65
N PRO A 71 11.56 -10.66 12.98
CA PRO A 71 12.25 -10.96 14.22
C PRO A 71 11.33 -10.61 15.39
N VAL A 72 10.99 -11.62 16.18
CA VAL A 72 10.14 -11.45 17.37
C VAL A 72 11.00 -10.85 18.47
N SER A 73 10.90 -9.54 18.69
CA SER A 73 11.36 -8.93 19.92
C SER A 73 10.30 -9.16 21.02
N VAL A 74 10.19 -10.39 21.49
CA VAL A 74 9.32 -10.73 22.62
C VAL A 74 10.16 -11.39 23.68
N ASN A 75 10.19 -10.76 24.86
CA ASN A 75 10.57 -11.42 26.10
C ASN A 75 9.54 -12.52 26.39
N TYR A 76 9.82 -13.74 25.90
CA TYR A 76 9.11 -14.91 26.40
C TYR A 76 9.75 -15.28 27.75
N GLU A 77 9.06 -15.05 28.84
CA GLU A 77 9.25 -15.84 30.05
C GLU A 77 8.98 -17.30 29.68
N ARG A 78 10.05 -18.09 29.63
CA ARG A 78 9.97 -19.54 29.46
C ARG A 78 9.41 -20.13 30.76
N SER A 79 8.12 -20.38 30.83
CA SER A 79 7.56 -21.37 31.73
C SER A 79 7.74 -22.73 31.09
N PHE A 80 8.77 -23.48 31.51
CA PHE A 80 8.90 -24.89 31.19
C PHE A 80 8.01 -25.69 32.15
N ASP A 81 6.96 -26.25 31.59
CA ASP A 81 6.22 -27.30 32.30
C ASP A 81 6.56 -28.65 31.65
N PHE A 82 7.31 -29.45 32.42
CA PHE A 82 7.67 -30.81 32.06
C PHE A 82 6.55 -31.74 32.53
N HIS A 83 5.52 -31.99 31.72
CA HIS A 83 4.81 -33.30 31.75
C HIS A 83 3.82 -33.42 30.57
N ASN A 84 4.15 -34.40 29.72
CA ASN A 84 3.27 -35.18 28.84
C ASN A 84 2.62 -34.60 27.59
N ASN A 85 3.00 -35.33 26.52
CA ASN A 85 2.28 -35.60 25.26
C ASN A 85 2.31 -34.53 24.17
N TYR A 86 2.98 -34.93 23.08
CA TYR A 86 3.03 -34.29 21.79
C TYR A 86 1.65 -34.12 21.19
N THR A 87 1.02 -33.01 21.42
CA THR A 87 -0.01 -32.44 20.56
C THR A 87 0.60 -31.18 19.95
N LEU A 88 0.91 -31.25 18.66
CA LEU A 88 1.25 -30.06 17.87
C LEU A 88 0.02 -29.17 17.81
N SER A 89 -0.22 -28.39 18.85
CA SER A 89 -1.12 -27.26 18.81
C SER A 89 -0.35 -26.10 18.16
N TYR A 90 -0.62 -25.86 16.88
CA TYR A 90 -0.25 -24.61 16.24
C TYR A 90 -0.81 -23.47 17.10
N PRO A 91 0.00 -22.52 17.58
CA PRO A 91 -0.51 -21.37 18.28
C PRO A 91 -1.43 -20.60 17.31
N ARG A 92 -2.72 -20.52 17.63
CA ARG A 92 -3.72 -19.69 16.91
C ARG A 92 -3.57 -18.20 17.20
N SER A 93 -2.36 -17.74 17.45
CA SER A 93 -2.07 -16.31 17.47
C SER A 93 -1.35 -16.00 16.18
N PRO A 94 -1.84 -15.07 15.33
CA PRO A 94 -1.09 -14.69 14.15
C PRO A 94 0.25 -14.14 14.64
N LEU A 95 1.34 -14.83 14.28
CA LEU A 95 2.68 -14.31 14.47
C LEU A 95 2.70 -12.88 13.94
N PRO A 96 3.42 -11.94 14.57
CA PRO A 96 3.58 -10.59 14.06
C PRO A 96 4.30 -10.66 12.72
N GLY A 97 3.55 -10.89 11.66
CA GLY A 97 4.02 -10.93 10.29
C GLY A 97 3.82 -9.58 9.61
N VAL A 98 4.31 -9.48 8.40
CA VAL A 98 4.06 -8.34 7.52
C VAL A 98 2.57 -8.21 7.28
N LYS A 99 1.96 -7.09 7.70
CA LYS A 99 0.59 -6.74 7.36
C LYS A 99 0.59 -5.68 6.26
N ALA A 100 -0.48 -5.64 5.49
CA ALA A 100 -0.65 -4.69 4.40
C ALA A 100 -2.12 -4.27 4.31
N THR A 101 -2.37 -3.12 3.70
CA THR A 101 -3.70 -2.66 3.33
C THR A 101 -3.92 -2.96 1.85
N PHE A 102 -5.00 -3.63 1.52
CA PHE A 102 -5.40 -3.95 0.16
C PHE A 102 -6.55 -3.04 -0.26
N PHE A 103 -6.27 -2.08 -1.12
CA PHE A 103 -7.27 -1.24 -1.76
C PHE A 103 -7.87 -2.03 -2.93
N ILE A 104 -9.10 -2.50 -2.77
CA ILE A 104 -9.72 -3.46 -3.68
C ILE A 104 -10.73 -2.76 -4.58
N LEU A 105 -10.57 -2.94 -5.89
CA LEU A 105 -11.51 -2.46 -6.89
C LEU A 105 -12.82 -3.24 -6.77
N GLY A 106 -13.97 -2.55 -6.75
CA GLY A 106 -15.29 -3.17 -6.66
C GLY A 106 -15.54 -4.18 -7.78
N TRP A 107 -15.10 -3.87 -9.00
CA TRP A 107 -15.13 -4.80 -10.14
C TRP A 107 -14.42 -6.13 -9.86
N VAL A 108 -13.30 -6.12 -9.15
CA VAL A 108 -12.58 -7.32 -8.72
C VAL A 108 -13.32 -8.02 -7.59
N ALA A 109 -13.77 -7.27 -6.59
CA ALA A 109 -14.49 -7.79 -5.42
C ALA A 109 -15.76 -8.55 -5.81
N GLU A 110 -16.54 -8.01 -6.76
CA GLU A 110 -17.76 -8.63 -7.29
C GLU A 110 -17.49 -10.01 -7.91
N ARG A 111 -16.38 -10.15 -8.62
CA ARG A 111 -16.00 -11.38 -9.34
C ARG A 111 -15.22 -12.37 -8.49
N MET A 112 -14.51 -11.88 -7.49
CA MET A 112 -13.59 -12.67 -6.66
C MET A 112 -13.82 -12.46 -5.16
N PRO A 113 -15.06 -12.64 -4.65
CA PRO A 113 -15.37 -12.39 -3.24
C PRO A 113 -14.60 -13.31 -2.28
N ARG A 114 -14.15 -14.47 -2.75
CA ARG A 114 -13.30 -15.37 -1.97
C ARG A 114 -11.92 -14.76 -1.69
N LEU A 115 -11.33 -14.12 -2.68
CA LEU A 115 -10.04 -13.43 -2.52
C LEU A 115 -10.14 -12.34 -1.45
N VAL A 116 -11.21 -11.53 -1.47
CA VAL A 116 -11.44 -10.47 -0.48
C VAL A 116 -11.55 -11.04 0.94
N ARG A 117 -12.33 -12.12 1.11
CA ARG A 117 -12.44 -12.82 2.40
C ARG A 117 -11.10 -13.39 2.88
N GLU A 118 -10.31 -13.96 1.97
CA GLU A 118 -8.98 -14.51 2.28
C GLU A 118 -8.04 -13.41 2.77
N ILE A 119 -7.94 -12.28 2.06
CA ILE A 119 -7.15 -11.11 2.48
C ILE A 119 -7.53 -10.70 3.91
N HIS A 120 -8.84 -10.57 4.17
CA HIS A 120 -9.35 -10.19 5.49
C HIS A 120 -9.04 -11.24 6.56
N SER A 121 -9.25 -12.52 6.28
CA SER A 121 -9.04 -13.64 7.23
C SER A 121 -7.57 -13.79 7.64
N LEU A 122 -6.64 -13.43 6.76
CA LEU A 122 -5.20 -13.39 7.04
C LEU A 122 -4.78 -12.17 7.87
N GLY A 123 -5.73 -11.31 8.28
CA GLY A 123 -5.52 -10.14 9.12
C GLY A 123 -4.87 -8.97 8.39
N HIS A 124 -4.97 -8.93 7.06
CA HIS A 124 -4.71 -7.73 6.27
C HIS A 124 -5.94 -6.82 6.29
N GLU A 125 -5.74 -5.54 6.03
CA GLU A 125 -6.84 -4.61 5.90
C GLU A 125 -7.42 -4.65 4.49
N VAL A 126 -8.76 -4.70 4.40
CA VAL A 126 -9.52 -4.48 3.18
C VAL A 126 -9.97 -3.02 3.14
N ALA A 127 -9.63 -2.32 2.08
CA ALA A 127 -9.99 -0.93 1.82
C ALA A 127 -10.55 -0.79 0.39
N SER A 128 -11.25 0.30 0.10
CA SER A 128 -11.88 0.51 -1.21
C SER A 128 -10.94 1.21 -2.20
N HIS A 129 -10.94 0.74 -3.45
CA HIS A 129 -10.30 1.40 -4.59
C HIS A 129 -11.31 1.94 -5.62
N GLY A 130 -12.53 2.35 -5.16
CA GLY A 130 -13.65 2.62 -6.03
C GLY A 130 -14.21 1.34 -6.66
N PHE A 131 -15.19 1.49 -7.57
CA PHE A 131 -15.84 0.34 -8.20
C PHE A 131 -15.32 0.07 -9.61
N ASN A 132 -15.31 1.10 -10.49
CA ASN A 132 -15.07 0.96 -11.94
C ASN A 132 -13.74 1.49 -12.44
N HIS A 133 -12.80 1.81 -11.55
CA HIS A 133 -11.48 2.38 -11.88
C HIS A 133 -11.57 3.64 -12.77
N GLU A 134 -12.55 4.50 -12.51
CA GLU A 134 -12.70 5.76 -13.23
C GLU A 134 -11.82 6.87 -12.64
N LEU A 135 -11.39 7.82 -13.48
CA LEU A 135 -10.71 9.02 -12.99
C LEU A 135 -11.75 9.97 -12.36
N ALA A 136 -11.89 9.93 -11.05
CA ALA A 136 -12.93 10.63 -10.32
C ALA A 136 -13.04 12.13 -10.64
N VAL A 137 -11.90 12.81 -10.91
CA VAL A 137 -11.87 14.23 -11.30
C VAL A 137 -12.46 14.50 -12.68
N GLN A 138 -12.71 13.48 -13.50
CA GLN A 138 -13.29 13.58 -14.85
C GLN A 138 -14.77 13.15 -14.89
N CYS A 139 -15.29 12.63 -13.79
CA CYS A 139 -16.66 12.14 -13.68
C CYS A 139 -17.57 13.21 -13.05
N ARG A 140 -18.90 13.05 -13.23
CA ARG A 140 -19.87 13.84 -12.47
C ARG A 140 -19.83 13.42 -11.00
N LEU A 141 -20.03 14.36 -10.11
CA LEU A 141 -19.90 14.10 -8.67
C LEU A 141 -20.89 13.03 -8.16
N GLU A 142 -22.08 12.97 -8.73
CA GLU A 142 -23.10 11.96 -8.43
C GLU A 142 -22.64 10.55 -8.81
N ASP A 143 -21.98 10.41 -9.96
CA ASP A 143 -21.45 9.12 -10.42
C ASP A 143 -20.28 8.66 -9.51
N VAL A 144 -19.41 9.59 -9.11
CA VAL A 144 -18.35 9.33 -8.14
C VAL A 144 -18.92 8.91 -6.79
N LYS A 145 -19.99 9.58 -6.35
CA LYS A 145 -20.67 9.22 -5.08
C LYS A 145 -21.21 7.80 -5.11
N SER A 146 -21.89 7.43 -6.19
CA SER A 146 -22.41 6.06 -6.34
C SER A 146 -21.28 5.04 -6.36
N ASP A 147 -20.21 5.29 -7.13
CA ASP A 147 -19.04 4.41 -7.21
C ASP A 147 -18.39 4.16 -5.84
N ILE A 148 -18.23 5.21 -5.03
CA ILE A 148 -17.68 5.14 -3.67
C ILE A 148 -18.60 4.35 -2.74
N ILE A 149 -19.91 4.62 -2.74
CA ILE A 149 -20.89 3.95 -1.88
C ILE A 149 -21.01 2.47 -2.25
N ASP A 150 -21.13 2.18 -3.55
CA ASP A 150 -21.35 0.81 -4.03
C ASP A 150 -20.11 -0.07 -3.75
N SER A 151 -18.91 0.47 -3.96
CA SER A 151 -17.67 -0.26 -3.64
C SER A 151 -17.52 -0.51 -2.14
N LYS A 152 -17.82 0.48 -1.29
CA LYS A 152 -17.78 0.32 0.17
C LYS A 152 -18.75 -0.77 0.62
N LYS A 153 -20.02 -0.64 0.23
CA LYS A 153 -21.07 -1.59 0.60
C LYS A 153 -20.75 -3.02 0.18
N LEU A 154 -20.29 -3.20 -1.07
CA LEU A 154 -19.92 -4.52 -1.57
C LEU A 154 -18.82 -5.15 -0.72
N LEU A 155 -17.77 -4.40 -0.39
CA LEU A 155 -16.65 -4.90 0.41
C LEU A 155 -17.11 -5.21 1.84
N GLU A 156 -17.92 -4.36 2.46
CA GLU A 156 -18.49 -4.58 3.81
C GLU A 156 -19.38 -5.82 3.84
N ASP A 157 -20.21 -6.04 2.83
CA ASP A 157 -21.06 -7.24 2.69
C ASP A 157 -20.21 -8.53 2.54
N ILE A 158 -19.06 -8.45 1.85
CA ILE A 158 -18.17 -9.61 1.65
C ILE A 158 -17.42 -9.98 2.94
N ILE A 159 -16.90 -9.00 3.69
CA ILE A 159 -16.06 -9.25 4.87
C ILE A 159 -16.88 -9.33 6.18
N GLY A 160 -18.15 -8.90 6.15
CA GLY A 160 -19.02 -8.87 7.32
C GLY A 160 -18.60 -7.84 8.37
N GLY A 161 -17.95 -6.74 7.95
CA GLY A 161 -17.43 -5.71 8.84
C GLY A 161 -17.18 -4.39 8.12
N PRO A 162 -16.86 -3.31 8.85
CA PRO A 162 -16.68 -1.98 8.26
C PRO A 162 -15.40 -1.86 7.44
N VAL A 163 -15.48 -1.09 6.34
CA VAL A 163 -14.36 -0.67 5.49
C VAL A 163 -14.02 0.78 5.79
N TYR A 164 -12.79 1.02 6.25
CA TYR A 164 -12.36 2.29 6.79
C TYR A 164 -11.60 3.19 5.84
N GLY A 165 -10.92 2.60 4.86
CA GLY A 165 -10.03 3.30 3.95
C GLY A 165 -10.51 3.36 2.52
N TYR A 166 -10.16 4.46 1.85
CA TYR A 166 -10.38 4.66 0.42
C TYR A 166 -9.09 5.09 -0.26
N ARG A 167 -8.92 4.71 -1.52
CA ARG A 167 -7.93 5.25 -2.44
C ARG A 167 -8.55 5.42 -3.81
N ALA A 168 -8.50 6.63 -4.35
CA ALA A 168 -9.01 6.91 -5.68
C ALA A 168 -8.14 6.23 -6.77
N PRO A 169 -8.74 5.57 -7.77
CA PRO A 169 -8.02 5.09 -8.94
C PRO A 169 -7.11 6.15 -9.54
N SER A 170 -5.86 5.75 -9.84
CA SER A 170 -4.82 6.65 -10.38
C SER A 170 -4.58 7.90 -9.52
N PHE A 171 -4.90 7.90 -8.22
CA PHE A 171 -4.78 9.06 -7.32
C PHE A 171 -5.58 10.28 -7.79
N SER A 172 -6.72 10.04 -8.43
CA SER A 172 -7.59 11.06 -9.04
C SER A 172 -8.51 11.69 -8.00
N ILE A 173 -8.04 12.75 -7.32
CA ILE A 173 -8.71 13.38 -6.18
C ILE A 173 -8.76 14.90 -6.30
N ASN A 174 -9.80 15.52 -5.73
CA ASN A 174 -9.89 16.96 -5.46
C ASN A 174 -10.66 17.18 -4.14
N GLU A 175 -10.81 18.44 -3.73
CA GLU A 175 -11.46 18.81 -2.46
C GLU A 175 -12.91 18.31 -2.36
N ASN A 176 -13.66 18.32 -3.46
CA ASN A 176 -15.05 17.87 -3.47
C ASN A 176 -15.12 16.34 -3.30
N ILE A 177 -14.22 15.60 -3.95
CA ILE A 177 -14.15 14.15 -3.83
C ILE A 177 -13.67 13.76 -2.43
N LEU A 178 -12.66 14.45 -1.88
CA LEU A 178 -12.18 14.21 -0.51
C LEU A 178 -13.30 14.39 0.52
N ARG A 179 -14.09 15.46 0.39
CA ARG A 179 -15.26 15.69 1.24
C ARG A 179 -16.31 14.58 1.08
N LEU A 180 -16.54 14.13 -0.14
CA LEU A 180 -17.48 13.06 -0.43
C LEU A 180 -17.07 11.73 0.22
N ILE A 181 -15.77 11.41 0.21
CA ILE A 181 -15.21 10.24 0.89
C ILE A 181 -15.48 10.32 2.40
N GLU A 182 -15.25 11.47 3.00
CA GLU A 182 -15.56 11.71 4.42
C GLU A 182 -17.06 11.54 4.72
N GLU A 183 -17.94 12.16 3.91
CA GLU A 183 -19.40 12.09 4.06
C GLU A 183 -19.93 10.65 3.92
N THR A 184 -19.26 9.78 3.18
CA THR A 184 -19.62 8.37 3.06
C THR A 184 -19.11 7.51 4.21
N GLY A 185 -18.50 8.13 5.24
CA GLY A 185 -18.12 7.48 6.49
C GLY A 185 -16.84 6.62 6.39
N PHE A 186 -15.92 6.97 5.49
CA PHE A 186 -14.56 6.48 5.57
C PHE A 186 -13.81 7.21 6.69
N MET A 187 -12.84 6.53 7.29
CA MET A 187 -11.96 7.12 8.30
C MET A 187 -10.75 7.79 7.66
N TYR A 188 -10.31 7.29 6.54
CA TYR A 188 -9.18 7.88 5.83
C TYR A 188 -9.28 7.71 4.31
N ASP A 189 -8.66 8.66 3.62
CA ASP A 189 -8.29 8.59 2.22
C ASP A 189 -6.77 8.40 2.08
N SER A 190 -6.31 7.81 0.98
CA SER A 190 -4.89 7.66 0.65
C SER A 190 -4.64 7.95 -0.83
N SER A 191 -5.24 9.03 -1.32
CA SER A 191 -5.18 9.41 -2.74
C SER A 191 -4.22 10.56 -3.01
N TYR A 192 -3.83 11.34 -1.99
CA TYR A 192 -2.99 12.51 -2.22
C TYR A 192 -1.54 12.11 -2.56
N ASN A 193 -1.08 12.59 -3.71
CA ASN A 193 0.27 12.38 -4.18
C ASN A 193 0.92 13.71 -4.52
N THR A 194 1.96 14.10 -3.79
CA THR A 194 2.66 15.37 -3.96
C THR A 194 3.47 15.47 -5.25
N PHE A 195 3.63 14.37 -6.02
CA PHE A 195 4.34 14.37 -7.29
C PHE A 195 3.48 14.95 -8.40
N SER A 196 3.65 16.24 -8.68
CA SER A 196 2.80 17.01 -9.59
C SER A 196 3.09 16.80 -11.09
N ALA A 197 4.15 16.10 -11.47
CA ALA A 197 4.50 15.90 -12.89
C ALA A 197 3.60 14.88 -13.61
N ASN A 198 2.69 14.22 -12.90
CA ASN A 198 1.69 13.34 -13.51
C ASN A 198 0.34 14.06 -13.54
N SER A 199 -0.15 14.38 -14.75
CA SER A 199 -1.42 15.10 -14.97
C SER A 199 -2.68 14.34 -14.53
N ARG A 200 -2.56 13.03 -14.24
CA ARG A 200 -3.67 12.18 -13.77
C ARG A 200 -3.92 12.33 -12.27
N TYR A 201 -2.86 12.68 -11.53
CA TYR A 201 -2.98 12.86 -10.09
C TYR A 201 -3.81 14.11 -9.83
N GLY A 202 -4.76 13.98 -8.94
CA GLY A 202 -5.54 15.10 -8.49
C GLY A 202 -4.73 16.08 -7.65
N LYS A 203 -5.34 17.20 -7.34
CA LYS A 203 -4.76 18.21 -6.45
C LYS A 203 -5.75 18.50 -5.35
N VAL A 204 -5.25 18.53 -4.12
CA VAL A 204 -6.02 18.89 -2.92
C VAL A 204 -5.21 19.90 -2.14
N ASP A 205 -5.84 20.97 -1.71
CA ASP A 205 -5.22 21.89 -0.76
C ASP A 205 -5.37 21.37 0.67
N LEU A 206 -4.26 20.91 1.22
CA LEU A 206 -4.18 20.38 2.58
C LEU A 206 -3.47 21.36 3.54
N SER A 207 -3.36 22.64 3.17
CA SER A 207 -2.65 23.65 3.98
C SER A 207 -3.32 23.90 5.34
N GLY A 208 -4.65 23.70 5.44
CA GLY A 208 -5.41 23.82 6.67
C GLY A 208 -5.41 22.56 7.56
N SER A 209 -4.78 21.46 7.14
CA SER A 209 -4.76 20.21 7.90
C SER A 209 -3.62 20.16 8.92
N GLU A 210 -3.86 19.45 10.02
CA GLU A 210 -2.83 19.15 11.02
C GLU A 210 -1.96 17.97 10.58
N ASN A 211 -0.64 18.08 10.70
CA ASN A 211 0.27 16.97 10.43
C ASN A 211 0.38 16.07 11.67
N VAL A 212 0.03 14.80 11.51
CA VAL A 212 0.15 13.79 12.57
C VAL A 212 0.95 12.61 12.01
N GLY A 213 2.24 12.60 12.27
CA GLY A 213 3.17 11.65 11.62
C GLY A 213 3.22 11.84 10.10
N VAL A 214 2.95 10.77 9.34
CA VAL A 214 2.82 10.85 7.87
C VAL A 214 1.42 11.23 7.43
N ALA A 215 0.42 11.09 8.30
CA ALA A 215 -0.97 11.45 8.02
C ALA A 215 -1.22 12.95 8.18
N LYS A 216 -2.28 13.41 7.55
CA LYS A 216 -2.85 14.75 7.70
C LYS A 216 -4.27 14.62 8.24
N LYS A 217 -4.52 15.19 9.42
CA LYS A 217 -5.85 15.22 10.00
C LYS A 217 -6.66 16.32 9.32
N ILE A 218 -7.69 15.92 8.59
CA ILE A 218 -8.58 16.82 7.84
C ILE A 218 -9.68 17.34 8.74
N SER A 219 -10.29 16.44 9.52
CA SER A 219 -11.35 16.76 10.47
C SER A 219 -11.29 15.83 11.68
N SER A 220 -12.26 15.93 12.60
CA SER A 220 -12.38 15.02 13.72
C SER A 220 -12.80 13.63 13.23
N GLY A 221 -11.82 12.71 13.14
CA GLY A 221 -12.03 11.31 12.73
C GLY A 221 -11.79 11.01 11.26
N PHE A 222 -11.36 12.01 10.46
CA PHE A 222 -11.00 11.80 9.06
C PHE A 222 -9.58 12.26 8.74
N TYR A 223 -8.83 11.41 8.05
CA TYR A 223 -7.42 11.60 7.73
C TYR A 223 -7.14 11.42 6.25
N GLU A 224 -6.19 12.19 5.73
CA GLU A 224 -5.49 11.89 4.50
C GLU A 224 -4.16 11.22 4.81
N LEU A 225 -3.89 10.08 4.17
CA LEU A 225 -2.64 9.32 4.28
C LEU A 225 -1.86 9.40 2.97
N PRO A 226 -1.05 10.46 2.78
CA PRO A 226 -0.40 10.73 1.50
C PRO A 226 0.57 9.64 1.06
N ILE A 227 0.67 9.42 -0.25
CA ILE A 227 1.74 8.62 -0.83
C ILE A 227 3.09 9.29 -0.54
N SER A 228 4.03 8.52 -0.01
CA SER A 228 5.33 9.03 0.38
C SER A 228 6.22 9.33 -0.83
N ASN A 229 6.65 10.60 -0.94
CA ASN A 229 7.62 11.05 -1.94
C ASN A 229 8.80 11.73 -1.26
N ILE A 230 9.99 11.60 -1.83
CA ILE A 230 11.20 12.24 -1.29
C ILE A 230 11.20 13.70 -1.70
N GLN A 231 11.29 14.59 -0.72
CA GLN A 231 11.53 16.02 -0.94
C GLN A 231 13.02 16.31 -0.75
N TRP A 232 13.68 16.73 -1.82
CA TRP A 232 15.10 17.06 -1.80
C TRP A 232 15.38 18.31 -2.61
N ALA A 233 16.01 19.32 -1.99
CA ALA A 233 16.40 20.59 -2.63
C ALA A 233 15.24 21.27 -3.41
N GLY A 234 14.01 21.26 -2.88
CA GLY A 234 12.83 21.83 -3.52
C GLY A 234 12.21 20.97 -4.62
N LEU A 235 12.80 19.80 -4.91
CA LEU A 235 12.27 18.82 -5.88
C LEU A 235 11.52 17.71 -5.17
N VAL A 236 10.43 17.26 -5.78
CA VAL A 236 9.69 16.05 -5.34
C VAL A 236 10.13 14.89 -6.23
N LEU A 237 10.80 13.91 -5.64
CA LEU A 237 11.19 12.68 -6.31
C LEU A 237 10.17 11.58 -5.96
N PRO A 238 9.54 10.96 -6.96
CA PRO A 238 8.56 9.92 -6.71
C PRO A 238 9.23 8.67 -6.14
N ALA A 239 8.84 8.30 -4.94
CA ALA A 239 9.40 7.17 -4.20
C ALA A 239 8.32 6.31 -3.52
N GLY A 240 7.03 6.60 -3.74
CA GLY A 240 5.94 5.88 -3.09
C GLY A 240 5.77 4.44 -3.53
N GLY A 241 6.33 4.02 -4.66
CA GLY A 241 6.15 2.66 -5.16
C GLY A 241 5.98 2.57 -6.68
N GLY A 242 5.24 1.57 -7.13
CA GLY A 242 4.85 1.39 -8.52
C GLY A 242 6.03 1.35 -9.51
N GLY A 243 5.86 2.01 -10.65
CA GLY A 243 6.87 2.06 -11.72
C GLY A 243 8.21 2.63 -11.27
N TYR A 244 8.24 3.58 -10.35
CA TYR A 244 9.48 4.15 -9.82
C TYR A 244 10.23 3.16 -8.92
N PHE A 245 9.51 2.38 -8.09
CA PHE A 245 10.11 1.28 -7.36
C PHE A 245 10.78 0.29 -8.31
N ARG A 246 10.14 -0.04 -9.43
CA ARG A 246 10.72 -0.95 -10.43
C ARG A 246 11.96 -0.36 -11.12
N LEU A 247 11.96 0.94 -11.36
CA LEU A 247 13.02 1.65 -12.09
C LEU A 247 14.30 1.87 -11.26
N TYR A 248 14.16 2.34 -10.02
CA TYR A 248 15.32 2.70 -9.19
C TYR A 248 16.09 1.47 -8.69
N PRO A 249 17.43 1.50 -8.58
CA PRO A 249 18.18 0.48 -7.84
C PRO A 249 17.68 0.38 -6.39
N LEU A 250 17.56 -0.87 -5.88
CA LEU A 250 17.01 -1.10 -4.53
C LEU A 250 17.77 -0.35 -3.43
N CYS A 251 19.11 -0.25 -3.55
CA CYS A 251 19.93 0.46 -2.56
C CYS A 251 19.57 1.95 -2.47
N LEU A 252 19.38 2.61 -3.60
CA LEU A 252 19.00 4.02 -3.67
C LEU A 252 17.55 4.22 -3.18
N PHE A 253 16.63 3.35 -3.60
CA PHE A 253 15.25 3.39 -3.13
C PHE A 253 15.17 3.24 -1.60
N ALA A 254 15.87 2.24 -1.05
CA ALA A 254 15.90 2.00 0.39
C ALA A 254 16.57 3.14 1.18
N LEU A 255 17.57 3.81 0.60
CA LEU A 255 18.16 5.01 1.20
C LEU A 255 17.12 6.12 1.32
N GLY A 256 16.38 6.40 0.25
CA GLY A 256 15.29 7.37 0.26
C GLY A 256 14.21 7.05 1.31
N VAL A 257 13.79 5.79 1.40
CA VAL A 257 12.84 5.33 2.42
C VAL A 257 13.37 5.58 3.84
N ARG A 258 14.64 5.27 4.12
CA ARG A 258 15.24 5.57 5.43
C ARG A 258 15.26 7.06 5.76
N MET A 259 15.51 7.90 4.78
CA MET A 259 15.45 9.36 4.97
C MET A 259 14.03 9.82 5.34
N MET A 260 13.01 9.27 4.67
CA MET A 260 11.61 9.56 4.96
C MET A 260 11.20 9.07 6.36
N LEU A 261 11.57 7.85 6.73
CA LEU A 261 11.28 7.27 8.04
C LEU A 261 11.91 8.07 9.19
N ARG A 262 13.13 8.59 9.00
CA ARG A 262 13.76 9.47 10.00
C ARG A 262 13.03 10.79 10.18
N LYS A 263 12.40 11.29 9.12
CA LYS A 263 11.67 12.57 9.15
C LYS A 263 10.26 12.42 9.71
N ASN A 264 9.55 11.36 9.30
CA ASN A 264 8.09 11.25 9.49
C ASN A 264 7.68 10.05 10.37
N SER A 265 8.64 9.23 10.84
CA SER A 265 8.41 7.99 11.61
C SER A 265 7.59 6.92 10.86
N ALA A 266 7.02 7.25 9.71
CA ALA A 266 6.26 6.32 8.88
C ALA A 266 6.50 6.58 7.38
N TYR A 267 6.20 5.57 6.56
CA TYR A 267 6.35 5.63 5.11
C TYR A 267 5.25 4.79 4.44
N VAL A 268 4.55 5.37 3.47
CA VAL A 268 3.48 4.72 2.70
C VAL A 268 4.03 4.27 1.34
N PHE A 269 3.96 2.97 1.10
CA PHE A 269 4.40 2.31 -0.14
C PHE A 269 3.20 1.71 -0.85
N TYR A 270 3.17 1.78 -2.20
CA TYR A 270 2.14 1.11 -2.99
C TYR A 270 2.71 0.22 -4.09
N LEU A 271 1.99 -0.87 -4.39
CA LEU A 271 2.27 -1.81 -5.46
C LEU A 271 0.95 -2.40 -5.98
N HIS A 272 0.95 -2.83 -7.25
CA HIS A 272 -0.19 -3.53 -7.82
C HIS A 272 0.15 -5.01 -8.08
N PRO A 273 -0.81 -5.94 -7.98
CA PRO A 273 -0.57 -7.36 -8.27
C PRO A 273 -0.04 -7.62 -9.68
N TRP A 274 -0.45 -6.84 -10.68
CA TRP A 274 0.05 -7.00 -12.05
C TRP A 274 1.55 -6.63 -12.18
N GLU A 275 2.12 -5.85 -11.28
CA GLU A 275 3.54 -5.46 -11.33
C GLU A 275 4.50 -6.62 -11.02
N ILE A 276 4.01 -7.72 -10.47
CA ILE A 276 4.79 -8.94 -10.27
C ILE A 276 4.51 -10.03 -11.31
N ASP A 277 3.69 -9.75 -12.32
CA ASP A 277 3.30 -10.71 -13.35
C ASP A 277 4.12 -10.56 -14.63
N TYR A 278 5.26 -11.20 -14.67
CA TYR A 278 6.09 -11.23 -15.87
C TYR A 278 5.36 -11.84 -17.09
N GLY A 279 4.46 -12.80 -16.85
CA GLY A 279 3.72 -13.53 -17.89
C GLY A 279 2.47 -12.84 -18.41
N GLN A 280 2.16 -11.61 -17.98
CA GLN A 280 0.97 -10.89 -18.46
C GLN A 280 1.03 -10.56 -19.95
N PRO A 281 -0.12 -10.42 -20.62
CA PRO A 281 -0.19 -10.04 -22.04
C PRO A 281 0.55 -8.75 -22.35
N ARG A 282 1.09 -8.65 -23.59
CA ARG A 282 1.81 -7.46 -24.06
C ARG A 282 0.91 -6.64 -24.97
N VAL A 283 0.49 -5.46 -24.54
CA VAL A 283 -0.34 -4.52 -25.31
C VAL A 283 0.57 -3.80 -26.33
N ARG A 284 0.66 -4.35 -27.55
CA ARG A 284 1.56 -3.85 -28.60
C ARG A 284 1.10 -2.51 -29.17
N GLU A 285 -0.18 -2.25 -29.16
CA GLU A 285 -0.86 -1.05 -29.66
C GLU A 285 -0.59 0.18 -28.80
N ALA A 286 -0.15 -0.03 -27.55
CA ALA A 286 0.18 1.06 -26.65
C ALA A 286 1.46 1.81 -27.07
N SER A 287 1.52 3.10 -26.77
CA SER A 287 2.69 3.94 -27.05
C SER A 287 3.98 3.33 -26.45
N LYS A 288 5.13 3.61 -27.06
CA LYS A 288 6.43 3.15 -26.55
C LYS A 288 6.65 3.56 -25.09
N LEU A 289 6.22 4.77 -24.72
CA LEU A 289 6.36 5.30 -23.36
C LEU A 289 5.42 4.56 -22.37
N SER A 290 4.17 4.31 -22.76
CA SER A 290 3.21 3.56 -21.94
C SER A 290 3.71 2.13 -21.71
N ARG A 291 4.20 1.46 -22.77
CA ARG A 291 4.78 0.13 -22.68
C ARG A 291 6.02 0.11 -21.78
N PHE A 292 6.94 1.07 -21.93
CA PHE A 292 8.11 1.16 -21.06
C PHE A 292 7.70 1.32 -19.60
N ARG A 293 6.83 2.28 -19.28
CA ARG A 293 6.35 2.52 -17.91
C ARG A 293 5.67 1.29 -17.29
N HIS A 294 4.92 0.54 -18.09
CA HIS A 294 4.18 -0.62 -17.63
C HIS A 294 5.07 -1.85 -17.46
N TYR A 295 5.99 -2.14 -18.38
CA TYR A 295 6.73 -3.40 -18.41
C TYR A 295 8.17 -3.34 -17.89
N VAL A 296 8.68 -2.15 -17.53
CA VAL A 296 10.07 -2.01 -17.06
C VAL A 296 10.32 -2.85 -15.81
N ASN A 297 11.33 -3.73 -15.85
CA ASN A 297 11.79 -4.58 -14.75
C ASN A 297 10.69 -5.41 -14.06
N ILE A 298 9.60 -5.72 -14.74
CA ILE A 298 8.47 -6.46 -14.18
C ILE A 298 8.88 -7.88 -13.76
N ASP A 299 9.83 -8.47 -14.47
CA ASP A 299 10.43 -9.77 -14.18
C ASP A 299 11.20 -9.81 -12.86
N LYS A 300 11.68 -8.66 -12.39
CA LYS A 300 12.49 -8.52 -11.17
C LYS A 300 11.68 -8.03 -9.96
N THR A 301 10.43 -7.61 -10.19
CA THR A 301 9.66 -6.88 -9.17
C THR A 301 9.40 -7.72 -7.92
N MET A 302 8.99 -8.99 -8.07
CA MET A 302 8.70 -9.86 -6.92
C MET A 302 9.92 -10.05 -6.02
N GLY A 303 11.06 -10.43 -6.61
CA GLY A 303 12.31 -10.61 -5.85
C GLY A 303 12.82 -9.31 -5.22
N LYS A 304 12.66 -8.18 -5.94
CA LYS A 304 13.02 -6.87 -5.42
C LYS A 304 12.13 -6.43 -4.26
N PHE A 305 10.83 -6.73 -4.32
CA PHE A 305 9.88 -6.40 -3.26
C PHE A 305 10.12 -7.24 -2.01
N SER A 306 10.36 -8.55 -2.15
CA SER A 306 10.78 -9.40 -1.04
C SER A 306 12.08 -8.90 -0.39
N ALA A 307 13.09 -8.57 -1.19
CA ALA A 307 14.35 -8.02 -0.70
C ALA A 307 14.19 -6.64 -0.03
N PHE A 308 13.24 -5.82 -0.51
CA PHE A 308 12.89 -4.55 0.10
C PHE A 308 12.31 -4.76 1.51
N ILE A 309 11.32 -5.62 1.66
CA ILE A 309 10.70 -5.90 2.97
C ILE A 309 11.73 -6.46 3.95
N LYS A 310 12.53 -7.46 3.54
CA LYS A 310 13.60 -8.05 4.36
C LYS A 310 14.63 -7.01 4.82
N ARG A 311 14.90 -5.97 4.01
CA ARG A 311 15.83 -4.89 4.39
C ARG A 311 15.30 -4.00 5.51
N PHE A 312 14.00 -4.04 5.76
CA PHE A 312 13.30 -3.31 6.79
C PHE A 312 12.62 -4.24 7.82
N GLU A 313 13.06 -5.48 7.94
CA GLU A 313 12.47 -6.50 8.85
C GLU A 313 12.43 -6.08 10.33
N ASN A 314 13.30 -5.17 10.74
CA ASN A 314 13.34 -4.61 12.10
C ASN A 314 12.32 -3.45 12.30
N TYR A 315 11.53 -3.12 11.29
CA TYR A 315 10.51 -2.09 11.34
C TYR A 315 9.13 -2.72 11.51
N ARG A 316 8.14 -1.93 11.97
CA ARG A 316 6.75 -2.40 12.05
C ARG A 316 6.08 -2.26 10.69
N PHE A 317 5.22 -3.24 10.37
CA PHE A 317 4.38 -3.24 9.17
C PHE A 317 2.90 -3.27 9.55
N PRO A 318 2.33 -2.16 10.07
CA PRO A 318 0.92 -2.09 10.36
C PRO A 318 0.11 -1.88 9.07
N THR A 319 -1.18 -2.16 9.15
CA THR A 319 -2.14 -1.67 8.15
C THR A 319 -2.32 -0.15 8.30
N CYS A 320 -2.88 0.51 7.28
CA CYS A 320 -3.19 1.94 7.34
C CYS A 320 -4.15 2.25 8.52
N ARG A 321 -5.16 1.41 8.73
CA ARG A 321 -6.07 1.52 9.86
C ARG A 321 -5.34 1.44 11.20
N GLN A 322 -4.50 0.41 11.41
CA GLN A 322 -3.73 0.27 12.64
C GLN A 322 -2.79 1.44 12.90
N TYR A 323 -2.25 2.03 11.83
CA TYR A 323 -1.42 3.23 11.94
C TYR A 323 -2.23 4.42 12.46
N ILE A 324 -3.41 4.67 11.87
CA ILE A 324 -4.28 5.79 12.25
C ILE A 324 -4.84 5.61 13.66
N ASP A 325 -5.21 4.38 14.06
CA ASP A 325 -5.67 4.09 15.43
C ASP A 325 -4.58 4.32 16.48
N GLY A 326 -3.33 4.36 16.09
CA GLY A 326 -2.17 4.63 16.95
C GLY A 326 -1.75 6.10 17.00
N LEU A 327 -2.41 7.01 16.27
CA LEU A 327 -2.15 8.45 16.29
C LEU A 327 -2.87 9.12 17.45
#